data_eeebfbfeaa7d8a7cd745bc38c2b11546
#
_entry.id   eeebfbfeaa7d8a7cd745bc38c2b11546
#
_cell.length_a   1.000
_cell.length_b   1.000
_cell.length_c   1.000
_cell.angle_alpha   90.00
_cell.angle_beta   90.00
_cell.angle_gamma   90.00
#
_symmetry.space_group_name_H-M   'P 1'
#
loop_
_entity.id
_entity.type
_entity.pdbx_description
1 polymer ?
#
loop_
_entity_poly.entity_id
_entity_poly.type
_entity_poly.pdbx_seq_one_letter_code
_entity_poly.pdbx_strand_id
1 'polypeptide(L)'
;MLLADMGADVVKVEEPGGGDYLRWSPPLVDGRGVLFNAINRNKRSITLNLKTPEGRDLLLQLAEHADVLVEGNRPGVMARLGVGWDVLQARNPKLVMCSITGYGQDGPYASRAGHDLNYMATAGALGLNGADDGPPVPLSVQVADIGGGGLASAVAILAGLVEVSRGGQGRWIDASMFDGAVSWLSLVLAAHGAGEHVGRGDQRLGGRYACYRVYACKDGGFYSVGALEPKFWATLCETIERPDLLDQQFADGDQGAHVHAAMESVFLSRTRKEWEQKLEGLDVCCEPVLELSEVASHPQVVARGLLATTPAGIEVRPGIRLRADWKRSGAPDLGEHTADILAEVGIDTVRLAALRRAGAV
;
A
#
# COMPACT_ATOMS: atom_id res chain seq x y z
N MET A 1 -1.53 -7.35 -7.58
CA MET A 1 -2.53 -7.99 -6.71
C MET A 1 -3.87 -7.26 -6.74
N LEU A 2 -3.95 -5.97 -6.45
CA LEU A 2 -5.24 -5.26 -6.39
C LEU A 2 -6.09 -5.47 -7.65
N LEU A 3 -5.54 -5.27 -8.85
CA LEU A 3 -6.25 -5.47 -10.11
C LEU A 3 -6.63 -6.94 -10.34
N ALA A 4 -5.75 -7.89 -9.98
CA ALA A 4 -6.05 -9.33 -10.05
C ALA A 4 -7.22 -9.72 -9.12
N ASP A 5 -7.26 -9.17 -7.91
CA ASP A 5 -8.36 -9.36 -6.97
C ASP A 5 -9.69 -8.76 -7.47
N MET A 6 -9.62 -7.77 -8.37
CA MET A 6 -10.78 -7.17 -9.04
C MET A 6 -11.19 -7.90 -10.32
N GLY A 7 -10.48 -8.96 -10.72
CA GLY A 7 -10.82 -9.80 -11.86
C GLY A 7 -9.99 -9.59 -13.12
N ALA A 8 -8.92 -8.79 -13.05
CA ALA A 8 -7.97 -8.70 -14.16
C ALA A 8 -7.18 -10.03 -14.28
N ASP A 9 -6.95 -10.49 -15.51
CA ASP A 9 -6.00 -11.56 -15.80
C ASP A 9 -4.59 -10.96 -15.77
N VAL A 10 -3.83 -11.30 -14.72
CA VAL A 10 -2.51 -10.73 -14.48
C VAL A 10 -1.43 -11.79 -14.72
N VAL A 11 -0.64 -11.59 -15.73
CA VAL A 11 0.54 -12.38 -16.06
C VAL A 11 1.77 -11.74 -15.42
N LYS A 12 2.40 -12.46 -14.49
CA LYS A 12 3.68 -12.06 -13.88
C LYS A 12 4.82 -12.64 -14.70
N VAL A 13 5.57 -11.76 -15.36
CA VAL A 13 6.78 -12.11 -16.10
C VAL A 13 7.96 -12.12 -15.13
N GLU A 14 8.71 -13.21 -15.08
CA GLU A 14 9.82 -13.40 -14.16
C GLU A 14 11.06 -13.93 -14.88
N GLU A 15 12.25 -13.66 -14.34
CA GLU A 15 13.51 -14.20 -14.87
C GLU A 15 13.56 -15.73 -14.60
N PRO A 16 13.99 -16.55 -15.60
CA PRO A 16 14.21 -17.98 -15.37
C PRO A 16 15.24 -18.25 -14.28
N GLY A 17 15.01 -19.28 -13.48
CA GLY A 17 15.95 -19.76 -12.46
C GLY A 17 15.77 -19.18 -11.06
N GLY A 18 15.43 -17.91 -10.90
CA GLY A 18 15.27 -17.29 -9.58
C GLY A 18 13.90 -16.65 -9.35
N GLY A 19 13.39 -16.02 -10.38
CA GLY A 19 12.16 -15.25 -10.31
C GLY A 19 12.24 -14.06 -9.35
N ASP A 20 11.11 -13.70 -8.78
CA ASP A 20 11.01 -12.66 -7.78
C ASP A 20 11.71 -13.09 -6.48
N TYR A 21 12.58 -12.23 -5.94
CA TYR A 21 13.36 -12.52 -4.74
C TYR A 21 12.47 -12.84 -3.51
N LEU A 22 11.24 -12.37 -3.45
CA LEU A 22 10.30 -12.70 -2.39
C LEU A 22 9.91 -14.19 -2.38
N ARG A 23 10.15 -14.95 -3.48
CA ARG A 23 9.88 -16.38 -3.52
C ARG A 23 10.73 -17.18 -2.52
N TRP A 24 11.96 -16.71 -2.28
CA TRP A 24 12.95 -17.36 -1.42
C TRP A 24 13.42 -16.53 -0.24
N SER A 25 12.85 -15.31 -0.06
CA SER A 25 13.11 -14.47 1.11
C SER A 25 12.31 -14.93 2.33
N PRO A 26 12.91 -15.05 3.52
CA PRO A 26 12.20 -15.38 4.75
C PRO A 26 11.11 -14.34 5.09
N PRO A 27 10.04 -14.75 5.84
CA PRO A 27 9.79 -16.11 6.34
C PRO A 27 9.31 -17.06 5.26
N LEU A 28 9.69 -18.35 5.41
CA LEU A 28 9.31 -19.41 4.48
C LEU A 28 8.36 -20.40 5.17
N VAL A 29 7.33 -20.86 4.44
CA VAL A 29 6.48 -21.98 4.82
C VAL A 29 6.53 -23.02 3.68
N ASP A 30 6.92 -24.25 3.98
CA ASP A 30 7.13 -25.33 3.00
C ASP A 30 8.04 -24.91 1.83
N GLY A 31 9.10 -24.14 2.12
CA GLY A 31 10.03 -23.62 1.13
C GLY A 31 9.53 -22.47 0.27
N ARG A 32 8.33 -21.95 0.51
CA ARG A 32 7.71 -20.84 -0.22
C ARG A 32 7.75 -19.54 0.58
N GLY A 33 8.08 -18.43 -0.07
CA GLY A 33 8.09 -17.12 0.54
C GLY A 33 6.68 -16.65 0.95
N VAL A 34 6.46 -16.46 2.24
CA VAL A 34 5.17 -15.98 2.78
C VAL A 34 4.79 -14.62 2.20
N LEU A 35 5.76 -13.72 2.08
CA LEU A 35 5.54 -12.38 1.53
C LEU A 35 5.19 -12.44 0.03
N PHE A 36 5.82 -13.35 -0.74
CA PHE A 36 5.45 -13.58 -2.12
C PHE A 36 3.99 -14.02 -2.24
N ASN A 37 3.59 -15.00 -1.45
CA ASN A 37 2.23 -15.53 -1.45
C ASN A 37 1.20 -14.45 -1.09
N ALA A 38 1.51 -13.58 -0.13
CA ALA A 38 0.61 -12.53 0.34
C ALA A 38 0.22 -11.52 -0.75
N ILE A 39 1.11 -11.25 -1.73
CA ILE A 39 0.91 -10.19 -2.74
C ILE A 39 0.83 -10.69 -4.19
N ASN A 40 0.91 -12.01 -4.43
CA ASN A 40 0.90 -12.57 -5.80
C ASN A 40 -0.25 -13.55 -6.09
N ARG A 41 -1.23 -13.64 -5.20
CA ARG A 41 -2.47 -14.41 -5.47
C ARG A 41 -3.20 -13.90 -6.71
N ASN A 42 -3.99 -14.77 -7.32
CA ASN A 42 -4.78 -14.47 -8.52
C ASN A 42 -3.95 -14.05 -9.74
N LYS A 43 -2.66 -14.39 -9.77
CA LYS A 43 -1.79 -14.15 -10.93
C LYS A 43 -1.44 -15.46 -11.61
N ARG A 44 -1.11 -15.38 -12.90
CA ARG A 44 -0.42 -16.42 -13.65
C ARG A 44 1.07 -16.07 -13.73
N SER A 45 1.98 -17.04 -13.73
CA SER A 45 3.43 -16.81 -13.83
C SER A 45 3.97 -17.39 -15.12
N ILE A 46 4.78 -16.62 -15.81
CA ILE A 46 5.59 -17.01 -16.97
C ILE A 46 7.05 -16.64 -16.72
N THR A 47 7.97 -17.51 -17.14
CA THR A 47 9.40 -17.17 -17.17
C THR A 47 9.80 -16.66 -18.55
N LEU A 48 10.48 -15.49 -18.61
CA LEU A 48 11.09 -14.94 -19.82
C LEU A 48 12.46 -14.34 -19.52
N ASN A 49 13.47 -14.74 -20.30
CA ASN A 49 14.79 -14.14 -20.23
C ASN A 49 14.87 -12.94 -21.18
N LEU A 50 14.59 -11.75 -20.70
CA LEU A 50 14.62 -10.52 -21.51
C LEU A 50 16.03 -10.11 -21.96
N LYS A 51 17.09 -10.81 -21.53
CA LYS A 51 18.45 -10.61 -22.02
C LYS A 51 18.69 -11.32 -23.36
N THR A 52 17.85 -12.29 -23.72
CA THR A 52 17.88 -12.94 -25.04
C THR A 52 16.98 -12.24 -26.05
N PRO A 53 17.31 -12.30 -27.35
CA PRO A 53 16.41 -11.78 -28.40
C PRO A 53 15.04 -12.44 -28.38
N GLU A 54 15.00 -13.77 -28.22
CA GLU A 54 13.77 -14.55 -28.20
C GLU A 54 12.88 -14.19 -27.02
N GLY A 55 13.45 -14.02 -25.82
CA GLY A 55 12.68 -13.60 -24.64
C GLY A 55 12.07 -12.22 -24.78
N ARG A 56 12.79 -11.28 -25.42
CA ARG A 56 12.26 -9.94 -25.75
C ARG A 56 11.12 -10.03 -26.75
N ASP A 57 11.31 -10.80 -27.83
CA ASP A 57 10.28 -10.96 -28.87
C ASP A 57 9.00 -11.58 -28.30
N LEU A 58 9.13 -12.52 -27.37
CA LEU A 58 7.97 -13.09 -26.66
C LEU A 58 7.25 -12.03 -25.81
N LEU A 59 7.98 -11.19 -25.06
CA LEU A 59 7.36 -10.11 -24.31
C LEU A 59 6.62 -9.12 -25.22
N LEU A 60 7.21 -8.77 -26.38
CA LEU A 60 6.57 -7.90 -27.36
C LEU A 60 5.30 -8.53 -27.94
N GLN A 61 5.31 -9.83 -28.25
CA GLN A 61 4.11 -10.54 -28.69
C GLN A 61 3.01 -10.56 -27.63
N LEU A 62 3.36 -10.81 -26.36
CA LEU A 62 2.40 -10.74 -25.25
C LEU A 62 1.82 -9.32 -25.12
N ALA A 63 2.63 -8.29 -25.25
CA ALA A 63 2.21 -6.90 -25.15
C ALA A 63 1.25 -6.45 -26.28
N GLU A 64 1.30 -7.08 -27.46
CA GLU A 64 0.36 -6.84 -28.55
C GLU A 64 -1.10 -7.19 -28.16
N HIS A 65 -1.27 -8.12 -27.22
CA HIS A 65 -2.56 -8.60 -26.74
C HIS A 65 -2.90 -8.11 -25.31
N ALA A 66 -2.01 -7.35 -24.69
CA ALA A 66 -2.22 -6.84 -23.35
C ALA A 66 -2.91 -5.47 -23.36
N ASP A 67 -3.81 -5.23 -22.41
CA ASP A 67 -4.35 -3.89 -22.17
C ASP A 67 -3.37 -3.02 -21.35
N VAL A 68 -2.59 -3.66 -20.48
CA VAL A 68 -1.70 -2.98 -19.53
C VAL A 68 -0.37 -3.70 -19.41
N LEU A 69 0.73 -2.95 -19.37
CA LEU A 69 2.03 -3.43 -18.94
C LEU A 69 2.50 -2.63 -17.73
N VAL A 70 2.84 -3.33 -16.64
CA VAL A 70 3.38 -2.71 -15.42
C VAL A 70 4.81 -3.18 -15.23
N GLU A 71 5.72 -2.24 -14.96
CA GLU A 71 7.11 -2.57 -14.65
C GLU A 71 7.61 -1.72 -13.47
N GLY A 72 8.63 -2.20 -12.76
CA GLY A 72 9.25 -1.53 -11.62
C GLY A 72 10.77 -1.43 -11.73
N ASN A 73 11.30 -1.38 -12.95
CA ASN A 73 12.73 -1.26 -13.18
C ASN A 73 13.20 0.20 -12.96
N ARG A 74 14.50 0.38 -12.76
CA ARG A 74 15.08 1.72 -12.76
C ARG A 74 14.88 2.39 -14.14
N PRO A 75 14.75 3.72 -14.19
CA PRO A 75 14.59 4.46 -15.45
C PRO A 75 15.60 4.05 -16.52
N GLY A 76 15.10 3.89 -17.74
CA GLY A 76 15.90 3.50 -18.91
C GLY A 76 16.23 2.00 -19.03
N VAL A 77 15.90 1.14 -18.06
CA VAL A 77 16.15 -0.31 -18.16
C VAL A 77 15.33 -0.94 -19.27
N MET A 78 14.03 -0.66 -19.35
CA MET A 78 13.15 -1.19 -20.39
C MET A 78 13.62 -0.77 -21.80
N ALA A 79 14.05 0.47 -21.96
CA ALA A 79 14.61 0.95 -23.23
C ALA A 79 15.91 0.22 -23.61
N ARG A 80 16.83 0.02 -22.66
CA ARG A 80 18.08 -0.75 -22.90
C ARG A 80 17.81 -2.22 -23.23
N LEU A 81 16.75 -2.79 -22.70
CA LEU A 81 16.30 -4.15 -23.06
C LEU A 81 15.60 -4.21 -24.42
N GLY A 82 15.34 -3.06 -25.08
CA GLY A 82 14.64 -3.02 -26.36
C GLY A 82 13.12 -3.21 -26.26
N VAL A 83 12.56 -3.05 -25.07
CA VAL A 83 11.12 -3.18 -24.77
C VAL A 83 10.60 -1.92 -24.05
N GLY A 84 11.15 -0.75 -24.37
CA GLY A 84 10.71 0.54 -23.86
C GLY A 84 9.39 1.02 -24.48
N TRP A 85 8.88 2.12 -23.95
CA TRP A 85 7.57 2.68 -24.35
C TRP A 85 7.41 2.86 -25.85
N ASP A 86 8.39 3.46 -26.54
CA ASP A 86 8.28 3.74 -27.98
C ASP A 86 8.09 2.45 -28.80
N VAL A 87 8.79 1.37 -28.42
CA VAL A 87 8.68 0.07 -29.10
C VAL A 87 7.32 -0.57 -28.79
N LEU A 88 6.90 -0.54 -27.53
CA LEU A 88 5.64 -1.12 -27.08
C LEU A 88 4.44 -0.39 -27.68
N GLN A 89 4.44 0.94 -27.67
CA GLN A 89 3.39 1.76 -28.27
C GLN A 89 3.25 1.54 -29.79
N ALA A 90 4.38 1.39 -30.49
CA ALA A 90 4.37 1.09 -31.92
C ALA A 90 3.72 -0.27 -32.23
N ARG A 91 3.83 -1.26 -31.32
CA ARG A 91 3.22 -2.59 -31.44
C ARG A 91 1.75 -2.59 -31.02
N ASN A 92 1.44 -1.87 -29.93
CA ASN A 92 0.10 -1.77 -29.41
C ASN A 92 -0.23 -0.31 -29.02
N PRO A 93 -0.81 0.46 -29.95
CA PRO A 93 -1.17 1.88 -29.71
C PRO A 93 -2.20 2.10 -28.60
N LYS A 94 -2.86 1.04 -28.13
CA LYS A 94 -3.85 1.09 -27.04
C LYS A 94 -3.26 0.67 -25.69
N LEU A 95 -2.01 0.23 -25.64
CA LEU A 95 -1.38 -0.24 -24.41
C LEU A 95 -1.27 0.90 -23.37
N VAL A 96 -1.68 0.63 -22.15
CA VAL A 96 -1.37 1.47 -20.99
C VAL A 96 -0.12 0.90 -20.32
N MET A 97 1.00 1.60 -20.42
CA MET A 97 2.23 1.23 -19.70
C MET A 97 2.34 2.02 -18.41
N CYS A 98 2.60 1.36 -17.29
CA CYS A 98 2.83 1.99 -15.98
C CYS A 98 4.20 1.62 -15.45
N SER A 99 5.07 2.61 -15.28
CA SER A 99 6.40 2.47 -14.69
C SER A 99 6.33 2.95 -13.23
N ILE A 100 6.48 2.03 -12.27
CA ILE A 100 6.46 2.33 -10.83
C ILE A 100 7.91 2.44 -10.35
N THR A 101 8.32 3.63 -9.93
CA THR A 101 9.70 3.87 -9.49
C THR A 101 9.77 4.63 -8.17
N GLY A 102 10.96 4.67 -7.58
CA GLY A 102 11.17 5.38 -6.32
C GLY A 102 10.95 6.88 -6.43
N TYR A 103 11.56 7.50 -7.46
CA TYR A 103 11.64 8.95 -7.59
C TYR A 103 11.18 9.48 -8.96
N GLY A 104 10.44 8.66 -9.74
CA GLY A 104 10.00 9.05 -11.07
C GLY A 104 11.01 8.74 -12.18
N GLN A 105 10.61 8.98 -13.42
CA GLN A 105 11.41 8.70 -14.62
C GLN A 105 12.42 9.81 -14.92
N ASP A 106 12.26 10.98 -14.33
CA ASP A 106 13.13 12.15 -14.52
C ASP A 106 13.52 12.81 -13.20
N GLY A 107 14.16 13.98 -13.27
CA GLY A 107 14.62 14.71 -12.10
C GLY A 107 15.94 14.21 -11.49
N PRO A 108 16.47 14.95 -10.50
CA PRO A 108 17.82 14.71 -9.95
C PRO A 108 17.94 13.40 -9.17
N TYR A 109 16.83 12.77 -8.78
CA TYR A 109 16.81 11.55 -7.99
C TYR A 109 16.37 10.30 -8.78
N ALA A 110 16.04 10.43 -10.06
CA ALA A 110 15.51 9.32 -10.88
C ALA A 110 16.39 8.04 -10.85
N SER A 111 17.72 8.20 -10.80
CA SER A 111 18.66 7.07 -10.74
C SER A 111 19.00 6.59 -9.30
N ARG A 112 18.50 7.27 -8.25
CA ARG A 112 18.82 6.90 -6.87
C ARG A 112 18.13 5.61 -6.46
N ALA A 113 18.84 4.80 -5.66
CA ALA A 113 18.25 3.68 -4.96
C ALA A 113 17.47 4.18 -3.73
N GLY A 114 16.39 3.50 -3.39
CA GLY A 114 15.60 3.79 -2.20
C GLY A 114 14.57 2.70 -1.95
N HIS A 115 14.01 2.76 -0.76
CA HIS A 115 12.86 1.99 -0.31
C HIS A 115 11.86 2.97 0.33
N ASP A 116 10.69 2.49 0.70
CA ASP A 116 9.62 3.28 1.33
C ASP A 116 10.14 4.32 2.34
N LEU A 117 10.98 3.87 3.28
CA LEU A 117 11.57 4.73 4.32
C LEU A 117 12.30 5.95 3.73
N ASN A 118 13.02 5.76 2.62
CA ASN A 118 13.77 6.85 1.97
C ASN A 118 12.82 7.82 1.26
N TYR A 119 11.77 7.31 0.60
CA TYR A 119 10.76 8.14 -0.07
C TYR A 119 9.97 8.97 0.95
N MET A 120 9.53 8.34 2.06
CA MET A 120 8.85 9.01 3.16
C MET A 120 9.73 10.06 3.83
N ALA A 121 11.03 9.77 3.98
CA ALA A 121 12.00 10.72 4.59
C ALA A 121 12.20 11.95 3.71
N THR A 122 12.47 11.74 2.42
CA THR A 122 12.75 12.83 1.47
C THR A 122 11.49 13.63 1.12
N ALA A 123 10.30 13.03 1.17
CA ALA A 123 9.02 13.72 1.04
C ALA A 123 8.70 14.61 2.27
N GLY A 124 9.38 14.42 3.41
CA GLY A 124 9.09 15.13 4.66
C GLY A 124 8.07 14.44 5.58
N ALA A 125 7.36 13.42 5.07
CA ALA A 125 6.31 12.73 5.83
C ALA A 125 6.86 11.98 7.06
N LEU A 126 8.04 11.35 6.93
CA LEU A 126 8.68 10.69 8.06
C LEU A 126 9.07 11.68 9.17
N GLY A 127 9.49 12.90 8.80
CA GLY A 127 9.85 13.94 9.76
C GLY A 127 8.72 14.36 10.69
N LEU A 128 7.47 14.13 10.25
CA LEU A 128 6.25 14.47 11.00
C LEU A 128 5.74 13.33 11.88
N ASN A 129 6.29 12.12 11.74
CA ASN A 129 5.83 10.94 12.47
C ASN A 129 6.65 10.70 13.74
N GLY A 130 5.97 10.56 14.88
CA GLY A 130 6.57 10.37 16.20
C GLY A 130 6.12 11.42 17.22
N ALA A 131 6.63 11.31 18.45
CA ALA A 131 6.40 12.30 19.50
C ALA A 131 7.19 13.59 19.21
N ASP A 132 6.73 14.71 19.73
CA ASP A 132 7.30 16.04 19.54
C ASP A 132 8.76 16.16 20.05
N ASP A 133 9.04 15.54 21.18
CA ASP A 133 10.34 15.49 21.85
C ASP A 133 11.24 14.31 21.41
N GLY A 134 10.71 13.42 20.54
CA GLY A 134 11.38 12.20 20.11
C GLY A 134 11.98 12.27 18.69
N PRO A 135 12.71 11.24 18.26
CA PRO A 135 13.17 11.11 16.87
C PRO A 135 12.00 10.77 15.94
N PRO A 136 12.13 10.99 14.61
CA PRO A 136 11.20 10.42 13.64
C PRO A 136 11.13 8.89 13.78
N VAL A 137 9.91 8.34 13.74
CA VAL A 137 9.66 6.91 13.90
C VAL A 137 9.19 6.32 12.55
N PRO A 138 9.84 5.25 12.04
CA PRO A 138 9.38 4.56 10.83
C PRO A 138 7.96 4.01 11.01
N LEU A 139 7.14 4.15 9.96
CA LEU A 139 5.84 3.51 9.91
C LEU A 139 6.00 2.00 9.68
N SER A 140 5.18 1.20 10.34
CA SER A 140 5.17 -0.26 10.16
C SER A 140 4.49 -0.70 8.86
N VAL A 141 3.80 0.22 8.18
CA VAL A 141 3.15 0.02 6.87
C VAL A 141 3.88 0.88 5.84
N GLN A 142 4.20 0.30 4.68
CA GLN A 142 4.91 0.95 3.59
C GLN A 142 3.98 1.88 2.83
N VAL A 143 3.85 3.12 3.32
CA VAL A 143 2.87 4.11 2.80
C VAL A 143 3.24 4.60 1.41
N ALA A 144 4.52 4.87 1.15
CA ALA A 144 4.99 5.27 -0.17
C ALA A 144 4.84 4.13 -1.19
N ASP A 145 5.29 2.90 -0.84
CA ASP A 145 5.25 1.75 -1.75
C ASP A 145 3.80 1.32 -2.05
N ILE A 146 2.97 1.16 -1.02
CA ILE A 146 1.60 0.64 -1.16
C ILE A 146 0.64 1.75 -1.60
N GLY A 147 0.64 2.88 -0.91
CA GLY A 147 -0.29 3.98 -1.16
C GLY A 147 0.15 4.84 -2.34
N GLY A 148 1.36 5.40 -2.29
CA GLY A 148 1.91 6.28 -3.32
C GLY A 148 2.25 5.56 -4.63
N GLY A 149 2.82 4.36 -4.54
CA GLY A 149 3.15 3.52 -5.69
C GLY A 149 1.98 2.65 -6.13
N GLY A 150 1.67 1.60 -5.36
CA GLY A 150 0.75 0.54 -5.78
C GLY A 150 -0.69 0.99 -6.01
N LEU A 151 -1.30 1.70 -5.05
CA LEU A 151 -2.70 2.15 -5.16
C LEU A 151 -2.83 3.29 -6.17
N ALA A 152 -1.94 4.29 -6.14
CA ALA A 152 -1.96 5.39 -7.10
C ALA A 152 -1.78 4.88 -8.53
N SER A 153 -0.88 3.91 -8.76
CA SER A 153 -0.71 3.26 -10.06
C SER A 153 -1.97 2.53 -10.51
N ALA A 154 -2.64 1.79 -9.61
CA ALA A 154 -3.89 1.12 -9.97
C ALA A 154 -4.97 2.11 -10.42
N VAL A 155 -5.11 3.25 -9.74
CA VAL A 155 -6.04 4.32 -10.12
C VAL A 155 -5.65 4.92 -11.48
N ALA A 156 -4.38 5.23 -11.71
CA ALA A 156 -3.90 5.80 -12.97
C ALA A 156 -4.07 4.83 -14.15
N ILE A 157 -3.81 3.53 -13.94
CA ILE A 157 -4.05 2.47 -14.93
C ILE A 157 -5.54 2.42 -15.31
N LEU A 158 -6.44 2.39 -14.33
CA LEU A 158 -7.89 2.37 -14.59
C LEU A 158 -8.35 3.63 -15.34
N ALA A 159 -7.82 4.80 -15.02
CA ALA A 159 -8.08 6.03 -15.76
C ALA A 159 -7.61 5.93 -17.23
N GLY A 160 -6.40 5.38 -17.46
CA GLY A 160 -5.88 5.12 -18.81
C GLY A 160 -6.76 4.15 -19.59
N LEU A 161 -7.20 3.06 -18.97
CA LEU A 161 -8.12 2.09 -19.58
C LEU A 161 -9.47 2.71 -19.94
N VAL A 162 -10.02 3.58 -19.10
CA VAL A 162 -11.25 4.33 -19.40
C VAL A 162 -11.06 5.22 -20.61
N GLU A 163 -9.92 5.89 -20.74
CA GLU A 163 -9.63 6.71 -21.93
C GLU A 163 -9.56 5.86 -23.19
N VAL A 164 -8.83 4.75 -23.18
CA VAL A 164 -8.73 3.81 -24.29
C VAL A 164 -10.12 3.25 -24.66
N SER A 165 -10.95 2.90 -23.68
CA SER A 165 -12.31 2.40 -23.90
C SER A 165 -13.23 3.41 -24.60
N ARG A 166 -12.95 4.70 -24.47
CA ARG A 166 -13.64 5.81 -25.13
C ARG A 166 -13.06 6.18 -26.50
N GLY A 167 -12.17 5.36 -27.02
CA GLY A 167 -11.53 5.58 -28.34
C GLY A 167 -10.24 6.38 -28.29
N GLY A 168 -9.70 6.68 -27.09
CA GLY A 168 -8.38 7.29 -26.93
C GLY A 168 -7.23 6.31 -27.21
N GLN A 169 -6.01 6.85 -27.19
CA GLN A 169 -4.77 6.09 -27.32
C GLN A 169 -4.30 5.59 -25.94
N GLY A 170 -3.47 4.54 -25.97
CA GLY A 170 -2.70 4.13 -24.82
C GLY A 170 -1.75 5.23 -24.34
N ARG A 171 -1.24 5.09 -23.13
CA ARG A 171 -0.34 6.08 -22.53
C ARG A 171 0.71 5.45 -21.66
N TRP A 172 1.80 6.16 -21.51
CA TRP A 172 2.80 5.88 -20.50
C TRP A 172 2.50 6.66 -19.23
N ILE A 173 2.42 5.94 -18.10
CA ILE A 173 2.19 6.47 -16.77
C ILE A 173 3.52 6.39 -16.02
N ASP A 174 4.04 7.52 -15.58
CA ASP A 174 5.12 7.62 -14.61
C ASP A 174 4.52 7.66 -13.22
N ALA A 175 4.74 6.61 -12.42
CA ALA A 175 4.23 6.48 -11.07
C ALA A 175 5.41 6.49 -10.08
N SER A 176 5.65 7.65 -9.49
CA SER A 176 6.70 7.85 -8.49
C SER A 176 6.16 7.62 -7.08
N MET A 177 6.78 6.69 -6.34
CA MET A 177 6.44 6.47 -4.91
C MET A 177 6.72 7.71 -4.05
N PHE A 178 7.75 8.47 -4.38
CA PHE A 178 8.07 9.76 -3.74
C PHE A 178 6.97 10.80 -4.01
N ASP A 179 6.54 10.98 -5.27
CA ASP A 179 5.48 11.93 -5.62
C ASP A 179 4.17 11.57 -4.91
N GLY A 180 3.87 10.26 -4.86
CA GLY A 180 2.76 9.74 -4.08
C GLY A 180 2.87 10.14 -2.60
N ALA A 181 4.02 9.95 -1.97
CA ALA A 181 4.26 10.34 -0.58
C ALA A 181 4.09 11.85 -0.37
N VAL A 182 4.59 12.69 -1.29
CA VAL A 182 4.38 14.14 -1.24
C VAL A 182 2.90 14.51 -1.37
N SER A 183 2.16 13.83 -2.27
CA SER A 183 0.73 14.10 -2.48
C SER A 183 -0.12 13.85 -1.22
N TRP A 184 0.26 12.89 -0.38
CA TRP A 184 -0.40 12.62 0.89
C TRP A 184 -0.22 13.74 1.92
N LEU A 185 0.76 14.64 1.74
CA LEU A 185 0.99 15.80 2.60
C LEU A 185 0.14 17.03 2.21
N SER A 186 -0.80 16.91 1.29
CA SER A 186 -1.56 18.06 0.75
C SER A 186 -2.16 18.96 1.83
N LEU A 187 -2.79 18.39 2.87
CA LEU A 187 -3.39 19.17 3.95
C LEU A 187 -2.32 19.83 4.83
N VAL A 188 -1.27 19.09 5.14
CA VAL A 188 -0.17 19.55 6.00
C VAL A 188 0.61 20.67 5.33
N LEU A 189 0.94 20.50 4.03
CA LEU A 189 1.64 21.52 3.24
C LEU A 189 0.77 22.77 3.03
N ALA A 190 -0.54 22.61 2.88
CA ALA A 190 -1.45 23.74 2.78
C ALA A 190 -1.51 24.56 4.09
N ALA A 191 -1.59 23.91 5.24
CA ALA A 191 -1.56 24.55 6.55
C ALA A 191 -0.22 25.27 6.79
N HIS A 192 0.90 24.58 6.50
CA HIS A 192 2.24 25.18 6.59
C HIS A 192 2.39 26.41 5.67
N GLY A 193 1.92 26.33 4.43
CA GLY A 193 1.93 27.43 3.47
C GLY A 193 1.07 28.63 3.90
N ALA A 194 0.06 28.39 4.73
CA ALA A 194 -0.76 29.45 5.35
C ALA A 194 -0.11 30.06 6.63
N GLY A 195 1.08 29.59 7.00
CA GLY A 195 1.82 30.07 8.18
C GLY A 195 1.51 29.32 9.47
N GLU A 196 0.77 28.21 9.42
CA GLU A 196 0.57 27.35 10.59
C GLU A 196 1.89 26.63 10.95
N HIS A 197 2.22 26.60 12.24
CA HIS A 197 3.31 25.75 12.70
C HIS A 197 2.91 24.29 12.57
N VAL A 198 3.73 23.53 11.88
CA VAL A 198 3.53 22.11 11.66
C VAL A 198 4.79 21.38 12.10
N GLY A 199 4.73 20.72 13.24
CA GLY A 199 5.82 19.95 13.84
C GLY A 199 5.46 18.47 13.98
N ARG A 200 6.45 17.66 14.34
CA ARG A 200 6.23 16.26 14.69
C ARG A 200 5.42 16.19 15.99
N GLY A 201 4.38 15.33 16.02
CA GLY A 201 3.49 15.22 17.19
C GLY A 201 2.65 16.47 17.46
N ASP A 202 2.91 17.58 16.75
CA ASP A 202 2.28 18.89 16.93
C ASP A 202 1.55 19.33 15.66
N GLN A 203 0.70 18.45 15.16
CA GLN A 203 -0.18 18.70 14.03
C GLN A 203 -1.62 18.59 14.49
N ARG A 204 -2.52 19.31 13.82
CA ARG A 204 -3.95 19.29 14.11
C ARG A 204 -4.55 17.89 14.19
N LEU A 205 -4.15 17.01 13.26
CA LEU A 205 -4.51 15.59 13.20
C LEU A 205 -3.32 14.67 13.55
N GLY A 206 -2.42 15.14 14.39
CA GLY A 206 -1.18 14.44 14.73
C GLY A 206 -0.81 14.51 16.21
N GLY A 207 -1.75 14.91 17.09
CA GLY A 207 -1.55 14.90 18.53
C GLY A 207 -1.48 16.27 19.22
N ARG A 208 -1.58 17.40 18.48
CA ARG A 208 -1.60 18.76 19.06
C ARG A 208 -2.73 18.92 20.07
N TYR A 209 -3.92 18.43 19.76
CA TYR A 209 -5.11 18.61 20.58
C TYR A 209 -5.45 17.34 21.36
N ALA A 210 -5.90 17.52 22.61
CA ALA A 210 -6.27 16.41 23.47
C ALA A 210 -7.43 15.56 22.90
N CYS A 211 -8.27 16.14 22.07
CA CYS A 211 -9.35 15.43 21.39
C CYS A 211 -8.88 14.56 20.20
N TYR A 212 -7.60 14.64 19.81
CA TYR A 212 -7.05 13.82 18.73
C TYR A 212 -5.66 13.29 19.08
N ARG A 213 -5.60 12.28 19.94
CA ARG A 213 -4.35 11.76 20.52
C ARG A 213 -4.51 10.31 20.99
N VAL A 214 -3.38 9.66 21.27
CA VAL A 214 -3.31 8.33 21.89
C VAL A 214 -2.91 8.49 23.35
N TYR A 215 -3.61 7.78 24.25
CA TYR A 215 -3.41 7.83 25.69
C TYR A 215 -3.02 6.45 26.23
N ALA A 216 -2.08 6.40 27.17
CA ALA A 216 -1.71 5.20 27.88
C ALA A 216 -2.79 4.84 28.92
N CYS A 217 -3.08 3.54 29.04
CA CYS A 217 -3.97 2.98 30.06
C CYS A 217 -3.17 2.41 31.23
N LYS A 218 -3.85 2.14 32.34
CA LYS A 218 -3.27 1.63 33.58
C LYS A 218 -2.45 0.34 33.44
N ASP A 219 -2.83 -0.52 32.50
CA ASP A 219 -2.20 -1.82 32.23
C ASP A 219 -1.09 -1.76 31.17
N GLY A 220 -0.73 -0.57 30.71
CA GLY A 220 0.26 -0.36 29.65
C GLY A 220 -0.30 -0.49 28.23
N GLY A 221 -1.58 -0.83 28.07
CA GLY A 221 -2.29 -0.71 26.80
C GLY A 221 -2.52 0.76 26.42
N PHE A 222 -3.05 0.99 25.21
CA PHE A 222 -3.31 2.35 24.71
C PHE A 222 -4.74 2.48 24.19
N TYR A 223 -5.25 3.72 24.25
CA TYR A 223 -6.55 4.10 23.74
C TYR A 223 -6.43 5.31 22.81
N SER A 224 -7.04 5.26 21.64
CA SER A 224 -7.08 6.38 20.70
C SER A 224 -8.31 7.24 20.95
N VAL A 225 -8.15 8.54 20.93
CA VAL A 225 -9.21 9.55 20.95
C VAL A 225 -9.16 10.32 19.65
N GLY A 226 -10.28 10.37 18.93
CA GLY A 226 -10.47 11.11 17.69
C GLY A 226 -11.73 11.97 17.71
N ALA A 227 -12.07 12.52 18.87
CA ALA A 227 -13.31 13.27 19.15
C ALA A 227 -13.25 14.71 18.63
N LEU A 228 -13.14 14.88 17.31
CA LEU A 228 -12.98 16.19 16.63
C LEU A 228 -14.27 17.01 16.61
N GLU A 229 -15.43 16.35 16.46
CA GLU A 229 -16.70 17.06 16.46
C GLU A 229 -17.11 17.40 17.91
N PRO A 230 -17.68 18.60 18.15
CA PRO A 230 -18.05 19.01 19.51
C PRO A 230 -18.97 18.04 20.25
N LYS A 231 -19.87 17.36 19.53
CA LYS A 231 -20.77 16.37 20.14
C LYS A 231 -20.03 15.15 20.69
N PHE A 232 -19.01 14.66 19.98
CA PHE A 232 -18.21 13.51 20.46
C PHE A 232 -17.33 13.89 21.64
N TRP A 233 -16.74 15.10 21.61
CA TRP A 233 -15.97 15.61 22.72
C TRP A 233 -16.84 15.82 23.97
N ALA A 234 -18.05 16.38 23.80
CA ALA A 234 -18.98 16.57 24.91
C ALA A 234 -19.39 15.24 25.55
N THR A 235 -19.78 14.25 24.73
CA THR A 235 -20.13 12.90 25.22
C THR A 235 -18.93 12.23 25.92
N LEU A 236 -17.73 12.41 25.39
CA LEU A 236 -16.52 11.89 26.03
C LEU A 236 -16.30 12.55 27.39
N CYS A 237 -16.31 13.91 27.45
CA CYS A 237 -16.11 14.66 28.71
C CYS A 237 -17.12 14.26 29.78
N GLU A 238 -18.39 14.08 29.42
CA GLU A 238 -19.42 13.60 30.33
C GLU A 238 -19.10 12.18 30.83
N THR A 239 -18.75 11.25 29.89
CA THR A 239 -18.47 9.85 30.19
C THR A 239 -17.26 9.66 31.11
N ILE A 240 -16.22 10.48 30.90
CA ILE A 240 -15.00 10.46 31.73
C ILE A 240 -15.13 11.32 33.02
N GLU A 241 -16.30 11.93 33.26
CA GLU A 241 -16.60 12.74 34.44
C GLU A 241 -15.72 14.01 34.54
N ARG A 242 -15.40 14.63 33.36
CA ARG A 242 -14.59 15.84 33.23
C ARG A 242 -15.33 16.95 32.45
N PRO A 243 -16.49 17.43 32.96
CA PRO A 243 -17.23 18.52 32.31
C PRO A 243 -16.44 19.84 32.22
N ASP A 244 -15.43 20.02 33.06
CA ASP A 244 -14.51 21.14 33.06
C ASP A 244 -13.67 21.23 31.78
N LEU A 245 -13.52 20.14 31.02
CA LEU A 245 -12.78 20.12 29.75
C LEU A 245 -13.66 20.48 28.53
N LEU A 246 -14.95 20.63 28.68
CA LEU A 246 -15.90 20.78 27.58
C LEU A 246 -15.51 21.91 26.60
N ASP A 247 -15.21 23.09 27.14
CA ASP A 247 -14.86 24.27 26.35
C ASP A 247 -13.37 24.33 25.97
N GLN A 248 -12.61 23.27 26.25
CA GLN A 248 -11.16 23.19 26.07
C GLN A 248 -10.72 22.21 24.97
N GLN A 249 -11.65 21.80 24.10
CA GLN A 249 -11.42 20.80 23.05
C GLN A 249 -10.17 21.08 22.18
N PHE A 250 -9.96 22.31 21.81
CA PHE A 250 -8.85 22.76 20.96
C PHE A 250 -7.91 23.70 21.74
N ALA A 251 -7.79 23.52 23.04
CA ALA A 251 -6.83 24.27 23.85
C ALA A 251 -5.41 24.02 23.35
N ASP A 252 -4.59 25.07 23.32
CA ASP A 252 -3.22 25.09 22.82
C ASP A 252 -2.27 25.73 23.84
N GLY A 253 -0.96 25.63 23.64
CA GLY A 253 0.05 26.15 24.55
C GLY A 253 -0.10 25.59 25.97
N ASP A 254 0.07 26.42 27.01
CA ASP A 254 0.00 26.01 28.41
C ASP A 254 -1.37 25.41 28.81
N GLN A 255 -2.43 25.95 28.24
CA GLN A 255 -3.78 25.40 28.46
C GLN A 255 -3.94 24.04 27.82
N GLY A 256 -3.42 23.85 26.59
CA GLY A 256 -3.37 22.56 25.92
C GLY A 256 -2.59 21.53 26.71
N ALA A 257 -1.42 21.90 27.24
CA ALA A 257 -0.63 21.01 28.11
C ALA A 257 -1.39 20.59 29.38
N HIS A 258 -2.16 21.49 29.98
CA HIS A 258 -3.02 21.17 31.12
C HIS A 258 -4.12 20.17 30.75
N VAL A 259 -4.78 20.33 29.61
CA VAL A 259 -5.81 19.40 29.12
C VAL A 259 -5.21 18.04 28.80
N HIS A 260 -4.03 18.01 28.17
CA HIS A 260 -3.32 16.74 27.92
C HIS A 260 -3.05 15.99 29.21
N ALA A 261 -2.45 16.64 30.21
CA ALA A 261 -2.14 16.01 31.51
C ALA A 261 -3.42 15.50 32.21
N ALA A 262 -4.51 16.25 32.10
CA ALA A 262 -5.79 15.85 32.64
C ALA A 262 -6.34 14.58 31.96
N MET A 263 -6.31 14.54 30.64
CA MET A 263 -6.73 13.35 29.86
C MET A 263 -5.81 12.15 30.09
N GLU A 264 -4.50 12.35 30.17
CA GLU A 264 -3.54 11.29 30.54
C GLU A 264 -3.86 10.68 31.90
N SER A 265 -4.09 11.52 32.91
CA SER A 265 -4.48 11.07 34.24
C SER A 265 -5.78 10.25 34.23
N VAL A 266 -6.75 10.68 33.43
CA VAL A 266 -8.03 9.97 33.27
C VAL A 266 -7.81 8.60 32.65
N PHE A 267 -7.11 8.50 31.52
CA PHE A 267 -6.91 7.22 30.83
C PHE A 267 -6.03 6.25 31.64
N LEU A 268 -5.03 6.75 32.39
CA LEU A 268 -4.22 5.97 33.32
C LEU A 268 -5.01 5.42 34.52
N SER A 269 -6.21 5.91 34.81
CA SER A 269 -7.04 5.45 35.94
C SER A 269 -7.63 4.06 35.73
N ARG A 270 -7.74 3.58 34.48
CA ARG A 270 -8.37 2.29 34.13
C ARG A 270 -7.50 1.52 33.14
N THR A 271 -7.69 0.20 33.13
CA THR A 271 -7.12 -0.69 32.10
C THR A 271 -7.79 -0.44 30.75
N ARG A 272 -7.13 -0.85 29.66
CA ARG A 272 -7.71 -0.77 28.30
C ARG A 272 -9.07 -1.46 28.24
N LYS A 273 -9.19 -2.66 28.84
CA LYS A 273 -10.45 -3.41 28.88
C LYS A 273 -11.56 -2.71 29.66
N GLU A 274 -11.25 -2.05 30.77
CA GLU A 274 -12.24 -1.26 31.53
C GLU A 274 -12.72 -0.05 30.73
N TRP A 275 -11.83 0.56 29.90
CA TRP A 275 -12.21 1.61 28.95
C TRP A 275 -13.09 1.08 27.83
N GLU A 276 -12.77 -0.07 27.23
CA GLU A 276 -13.62 -0.73 26.24
C GLU A 276 -15.05 -0.89 26.76
N GLN A 277 -15.22 -1.42 27.98
CA GLN A 277 -16.52 -1.59 28.62
C GLN A 277 -17.22 -0.26 28.89
N LYS A 278 -16.50 0.76 29.38
CA LYS A 278 -17.09 2.06 29.73
C LYS A 278 -17.55 2.85 28.50
N LEU A 279 -16.87 2.69 27.39
CA LEU A 279 -17.15 3.41 26.13
C LEU A 279 -17.97 2.58 25.13
N GLU A 280 -18.29 1.32 25.46
CA GLU A 280 -19.06 0.43 24.59
C GLU A 280 -20.43 1.03 24.23
N GLY A 281 -20.73 1.07 22.94
CA GLY A 281 -21.99 1.58 22.41
C GLY A 281 -22.15 3.10 22.43
N LEU A 282 -21.15 3.85 22.89
CA LEU A 282 -21.16 5.31 22.84
C LEU A 282 -20.56 5.83 21.54
N ASP A 283 -21.15 6.89 21.00
CA ASP A 283 -20.66 7.58 19.80
C ASP A 283 -19.63 8.67 20.20
N VAL A 284 -18.40 8.26 20.50
CA VAL A 284 -17.34 9.13 21.06
C VAL A 284 -16.05 9.16 20.26
N CYS A 285 -15.96 8.44 19.14
CA CYS A 285 -14.75 8.30 18.31
C CYS A 285 -13.51 7.90 19.15
N CYS A 286 -13.66 6.95 20.04
CA CYS A 286 -12.59 6.44 20.89
C CYS A 286 -12.50 4.92 20.73
N GLU A 287 -11.30 4.41 20.45
CA GLU A 287 -11.09 2.98 20.17
C GLU A 287 -9.81 2.46 20.85
N PRO A 288 -9.79 1.20 21.29
CA PRO A 288 -8.57 0.59 21.81
C PRO A 288 -7.52 0.46 20.71
N VAL A 289 -6.25 0.68 21.06
CA VAL A 289 -5.14 0.34 20.18
C VAL A 289 -4.86 -1.15 20.30
N LEU A 290 -5.16 -1.90 19.24
CA LEU A 290 -5.04 -3.35 19.24
C LEU A 290 -3.60 -3.79 18.94
N GLU A 291 -3.18 -4.86 19.60
CA GLU A 291 -2.01 -5.62 19.19
C GLU A 291 -2.33 -6.44 17.93
N LEU A 292 -1.29 -6.72 17.11
CA LEU A 292 -1.49 -7.47 15.85
C LEU A 292 -2.15 -8.85 16.07
N SER A 293 -1.87 -9.50 17.20
CA SER A 293 -2.47 -10.78 17.63
C SER A 293 -3.98 -10.71 17.87
N GLU A 294 -4.52 -9.52 18.18
CA GLU A 294 -5.94 -9.31 18.48
C GLU A 294 -6.76 -9.04 17.21
N VAL A 295 -6.11 -8.58 16.14
CA VAL A 295 -6.79 -8.16 14.89
C VAL A 295 -7.63 -9.28 14.29
N ALA A 296 -7.15 -10.52 14.33
CA ALA A 296 -7.85 -11.66 13.72
C ALA A 296 -9.17 -12.00 14.41
N SER A 297 -9.30 -11.73 15.70
CA SER A 297 -10.50 -11.96 16.51
C SER A 297 -11.40 -10.72 16.63
N HIS A 298 -10.97 -9.57 16.12
CA HIS A 298 -11.75 -8.34 16.21
C HIS A 298 -13.11 -8.48 15.50
N PRO A 299 -14.24 -8.14 16.16
CA PRO A 299 -15.59 -8.39 15.62
C PRO A 299 -15.81 -7.86 14.21
N GLN A 300 -15.32 -6.66 13.90
CA GLN A 300 -15.45 -6.05 12.59
C GLN A 300 -14.63 -6.80 11.53
N VAL A 301 -13.45 -7.30 11.87
CA VAL A 301 -12.60 -8.11 10.99
C VAL A 301 -13.28 -9.43 10.67
N VAL A 302 -13.83 -10.09 11.68
CA VAL A 302 -14.58 -11.35 11.55
C VAL A 302 -15.86 -11.13 10.73
N ALA A 303 -16.70 -10.17 11.10
CA ALA A 303 -17.97 -9.87 10.41
C ALA A 303 -17.76 -9.51 8.93
N ARG A 304 -16.68 -8.79 8.64
CA ARG A 304 -16.33 -8.45 7.25
C ARG A 304 -15.53 -9.55 6.55
N GLY A 305 -15.12 -10.59 7.26
CA GLY A 305 -14.30 -11.69 6.73
C GLY A 305 -13.03 -11.17 6.04
N LEU A 306 -12.32 -10.23 6.68
CA LEU A 306 -11.15 -9.57 6.10
C LEU A 306 -9.92 -10.46 6.04
N LEU A 307 -9.87 -11.50 6.87
CA LEU A 307 -8.76 -12.43 6.94
C LEU A 307 -9.21 -13.83 6.52
N ALA A 308 -8.31 -14.56 5.88
CA ALA A 308 -8.47 -15.99 5.57
C ALA A 308 -7.21 -16.74 6.01
N THR A 309 -7.41 -17.86 6.73
CA THR A 309 -6.31 -18.78 7.03
C THR A 309 -6.11 -19.74 5.85
N THR A 310 -4.88 -19.90 5.43
CA THR A 310 -4.49 -20.76 4.32
C THR A 310 -3.28 -21.62 4.72
N PRO A 311 -2.95 -22.66 4.01
CA PRO A 311 -1.70 -23.41 4.26
C PRO A 311 -0.45 -22.52 4.21
N ALA A 312 -0.49 -21.42 3.44
CA ALA A 312 0.61 -20.48 3.30
C ALA A 312 0.61 -19.37 4.38
N GLY A 313 -0.33 -19.39 5.35
CA GLY A 313 -0.45 -18.41 6.41
C GLY A 313 -1.75 -17.59 6.36
N ILE A 314 -1.74 -16.41 6.98
CA ILE A 314 -2.87 -15.50 6.98
C ILE A 314 -2.83 -14.65 5.71
N GLU A 315 -3.95 -14.58 5.02
CA GLU A 315 -4.14 -13.69 3.88
C GLU A 315 -5.17 -12.60 4.21
N VAL A 316 -4.84 -11.37 3.82
CA VAL A 316 -5.73 -10.23 3.94
C VAL A 316 -6.54 -10.10 2.65
N ARG A 317 -7.87 -10.04 2.75
CA ARG A 317 -8.74 -9.77 1.61
C ARG A 317 -8.59 -8.32 1.12
N PRO A 318 -8.93 -8.03 -0.16
CA PRO A 318 -8.94 -6.66 -0.65
C PRO A 318 -9.82 -5.77 0.24
N GLY A 319 -9.34 -4.58 0.53
CA GLY A 319 -10.13 -3.58 1.27
C GLY A 319 -11.35 -3.07 0.50
N ILE A 320 -11.38 -3.28 -0.83
CA ILE A 320 -12.47 -2.90 -1.72
C ILE A 320 -13.24 -4.16 -2.11
N ARG A 321 -14.55 -4.18 -1.89
CA ARG A 321 -15.45 -5.27 -2.27
C ARG A 321 -16.28 -4.86 -3.47
N LEU A 322 -15.97 -5.41 -4.65
CA LEU A 322 -16.77 -5.21 -5.86
C LEU A 322 -17.87 -6.28 -6.04
N ARG A 323 -17.63 -7.51 -5.55
CA ARG A 323 -18.51 -8.68 -5.71
C ARG A 323 -18.54 -9.52 -4.44
N ALA A 324 -19.69 -10.22 -4.27
CA ALA A 324 -19.82 -11.19 -3.19
C ALA A 324 -19.07 -12.51 -3.49
N ASP A 325 -18.90 -12.85 -4.77
CA ASP A 325 -18.32 -14.10 -5.29
C ASP A 325 -16.83 -14.00 -5.64
N TRP A 326 -16.07 -13.30 -4.83
CA TRP A 326 -14.62 -13.16 -5.04
C TRP A 326 -13.94 -14.54 -5.15
N LYS A 327 -13.51 -14.86 -6.37
CA LYS A 327 -12.74 -16.08 -6.65
C LYS A 327 -11.29 -15.85 -6.28
N ARG A 328 -10.71 -16.87 -5.67
CA ARG A 328 -9.33 -16.86 -5.21
C ARG A 328 -8.57 -18.05 -5.77
N SER A 329 -7.41 -17.78 -6.39
CA SER A 329 -6.34 -18.74 -6.58
C SER A 329 -5.16 -18.40 -5.67
N GLY A 330 -4.33 -19.36 -5.30
CA GLY A 330 -3.06 -19.11 -4.62
C GLY A 330 -2.09 -18.31 -5.51
N ALA A 331 -0.96 -17.93 -4.93
CA ALA A 331 0.15 -17.41 -5.73
C ALA A 331 0.75 -18.54 -6.57
N PRO A 332 1.09 -18.29 -7.84
CA PRO A 332 1.59 -19.32 -8.75
C PRO A 332 3.03 -19.72 -8.43
N ASP A 333 3.41 -20.94 -8.78
CA ASP A 333 4.80 -21.35 -8.83
C ASP A 333 5.56 -20.63 -9.96
N LEU A 334 6.87 -20.58 -9.90
CA LEU A 334 7.69 -19.93 -10.92
C LEU A 334 7.49 -20.59 -12.28
N GLY A 335 7.00 -19.79 -13.24
CA GLY A 335 6.76 -20.27 -14.60
C GLY A 335 5.65 -21.29 -14.75
N GLU A 336 4.80 -21.48 -13.74
CA GLU A 336 3.71 -22.48 -13.72
C GLU A 336 2.86 -22.45 -14.98
N HIS A 337 2.59 -21.27 -15.52
CA HIS A 337 1.70 -21.08 -16.66
C HIS A 337 2.43 -20.75 -17.97
N THR A 338 3.76 -20.95 -18.03
CA THR A 338 4.57 -20.58 -19.22
C THR A 338 4.05 -21.21 -20.50
N ALA A 339 3.71 -22.51 -20.48
CA ALA A 339 3.23 -23.20 -21.68
C ALA A 339 1.86 -22.68 -22.14
N ASP A 340 0.94 -22.50 -21.21
CA ASP A 340 -0.43 -22.06 -21.50
C ASP A 340 -0.44 -20.62 -22.05
N ILE A 341 0.29 -19.71 -21.39
CA ILE A 341 0.38 -18.31 -21.81
C ILE A 341 1.03 -18.18 -23.20
N LEU A 342 2.07 -18.95 -23.47
CA LEU A 342 2.71 -18.94 -24.79
C LEU A 342 1.84 -19.55 -25.89
N ALA A 343 1.03 -20.55 -25.56
CA ALA A 343 0.05 -21.10 -26.49
C ALA A 343 -1.03 -20.09 -26.87
N GLU A 344 -1.44 -19.21 -25.97
CA GLU A 344 -2.40 -18.12 -26.24
C GLU A 344 -1.90 -17.15 -27.34
N VAL A 345 -0.57 -17.02 -27.50
CA VAL A 345 0.04 -16.19 -28.55
C VAL A 345 0.62 -17.03 -29.71
N GLY A 346 0.18 -18.27 -29.86
CA GLY A 346 0.47 -19.13 -31.01
C GLY A 346 1.81 -19.88 -30.95
N ILE A 347 2.46 -19.96 -29.80
CA ILE A 347 3.68 -20.76 -29.62
C ILE A 347 3.32 -22.21 -29.34
N ASP A 348 3.59 -23.10 -30.26
CA ASP A 348 3.36 -24.52 -30.12
C ASP A 348 4.42 -25.21 -29.23
N THR A 349 4.19 -26.50 -28.93
CA THR A 349 5.07 -27.31 -28.08
C THR A 349 6.48 -27.48 -28.68
N VAL A 350 6.62 -27.53 -30.02
CA VAL A 350 7.91 -27.69 -30.69
C VAL A 350 8.73 -26.40 -30.53
N ARG A 351 8.10 -25.25 -30.77
CA ARG A 351 8.73 -23.93 -30.59
C ARG A 351 9.06 -23.69 -29.11
N LEU A 352 8.17 -24.03 -28.19
CA LEU A 352 8.42 -23.92 -26.74
C LEU A 352 9.65 -24.74 -26.33
N ALA A 353 9.79 -25.99 -26.83
CA ALA A 353 10.97 -26.79 -26.55
C ALA A 353 12.28 -26.18 -27.09
N ALA A 354 12.22 -25.50 -28.25
CA ALA A 354 13.37 -24.75 -28.79
C ALA A 354 13.72 -23.53 -27.91
N LEU A 355 12.73 -22.77 -27.48
CA LEU A 355 12.90 -21.60 -26.58
C LEU A 355 13.52 -21.98 -25.24
N ARG A 356 13.09 -23.11 -24.66
CA ARG A 356 13.70 -23.67 -23.43
C ARG A 356 15.18 -24.04 -23.63
N ARG A 357 15.52 -24.68 -24.76
CA ARG A 357 16.93 -24.98 -25.09
C ARG A 357 17.78 -23.72 -25.31
N ALA A 358 17.18 -22.66 -25.82
CA ALA A 358 17.82 -21.36 -26.00
C ALA A 358 17.95 -20.54 -24.70
N GLY A 359 17.35 -21.01 -23.59
CA GLY A 359 17.34 -20.26 -22.34
C GLY A 359 16.50 -18.98 -22.38
N ALA A 360 15.52 -18.93 -23.28
CA ALA A 360 14.60 -17.78 -23.42
C ALA A 360 13.41 -17.88 -22.46
N VAL A 361 13.04 -19.09 -22.04
CA VAL A 361 11.96 -19.40 -21.09
C VAL A 361 12.38 -20.46 -20.10
#